data_4bfd1beb065aa0fab2bbad2b23135856
#
_entry.id   4bfd1beb065aa0fab2bbad2b23135856
#
_cell.length_a   1.000
_cell.length_b   1.000
_cell.length_c   1.000
_cell.angle_alpha   90.00
_cell.angle_beta   90.00
_cell.angle_gamma   90.00
#
_symmetry.space_group_name_H-M   'P 1'
#
loop_
_entity.id
_entity.type
_entity.pdbx_description
1 polymer ?
#
loop_
_entity_poly.entity_id
_entity_poly.type
_entity_poly.pdbx_seq_one_letter_code
_entity_poly.pdbx_strand_id
1 'polypeptide(L)'
;MKSLKYILVALLLLAFSCKKKEVDPEFRITLKNTTPTNLQEFQENVMVTIEYQHPEGFMGFSDPDYLSLEIHDSRLPNPDFYHLQPLSPPNQTISIQGKINVEIDSPFRFGNGNSETLTYSLRIQDNDEKWSNTITTPIITVNK
;
A
#
# COMPACT_ATOMS: atom_id res chain seq x y z
N MET A 1 -52.17 -23.16 9.83
CA MET A 1 -51.21 -23.90 8.99
C MET A 1 -50.65 -23.12 7.79
N LYS A 2 -51.34 -22.14 7.23
CA LYS A 2 -50.84 -21.34 6.10
C LYS A 2 -49.76 -20.31 6.53
N SER A 3 -49.89 -19.67 7.69
CA SER A 3 -48.93 -18.66 8.21
C SER A 3 -47.57 -19.24 8.57
N LEU A 4 -47.50 -20.49 9.03
CA LEU A 4 -46.23 -21.15 9.39
C LEU A 4 -45.33 -21.39 8.18
N LYS A 5 -45.92 -21.62 6.97
CA LYS A 5 -45.16 -21.80 5.73
C LYS A 5 -44.50 -20.51 5.27
N TYR A 6 -45.11 -19.34 5.48
CA TYR A 6 -44.56 -18.05 5.09
C TYR A 6 -43.40 -17.61 6.01
N ILE A 7 -43.47 -18.00 7.30
CA ILE A 7 -42.40 -17.75 8.27
C ILE A 7 -41.16 -18.59 7.91
N LEU A 8 -41.35 -19.85 7.50
CA LEU A 8 -40.26 -20.73 7.11
C LEU A 8 -39.56 -20.25 5.83
N VAL A 9 -40.32 -19.74 4.85
CA VAL A 9 -39.77 -19.16 3.60
C VAL A 9 -39.04 -17.86 3.87
N ALA A 10 -39.54 -17.00 4.76
CA ALA A 10 -38.86 -15.75 5.14
C ALA A 10 -37.55 -16.02 5.89
N LEU A 11 -37.49 -17.05 6.72
CA LEU A 11 -36.24 -17.42 7.43
C LEU A 11 -35.17 -17.98 6.49
N LEU A 12 -35.58 -18.64 5.40
CA LEU A 12 -34.66 -19.20 4.40
C LEU A 12 -33.99 -18.12 3.54
N LEU A 13 -34.65 -16.98 3.36
CA LEU A 13 -34.12 -15.86 2.56
C LEU A 13 -33.06 -15.02 3.30
N LEU A 14 -32.99 -15.13 4.62
CA LEU A 14 -31.98 -14.39 5.42
C LEU A 14 -30.60 -15.08 5.47
N ALA A 15 -30.48 -16.30 4.98
CA ALA A 15 -29.26 -17.11 5.06
C ALA A 15 -28.22 -16.80 3.94
N PHE A 16 -28.55 -15.95 2.95
CA PHE A 16 -27.69 -15.75 1.78
C PHE A 16 -26.92 -14.42 1.74
N SER A 17 -26.80 -13.70 2.84
CA SER A 17 -26.15 -12.38 2.81
C SER A 17 -24.78 -12.32 3.46
N CYS A 18 -24.00 -13.40 3.45
CA CYS A 18 -22.55 -13.30 3.66
C CYS A 18 -21.83 -13.36 2.32
N LYS A 19 -21.71 -12.23 1.63
CA LYS A 19 -20.68 -12.08 0.61
C LYS A 19 -19.33 -12.01 1.32
N LYS A 20 -18.62 -13.14 1.41
CA LYS A 20 -17.18 -13.15 1.62
C LYS A 20 -16.62 -12.25 0.50
N LYS A 21 -15.97 -11.14 0.88
CA LYS A 21 -15.09 -10.44 -0.05
C LYS A 21 -14.02 -11.47 -0.44
N GLU A 22 -14.10 -12.02 -1.64
CA GLU A 22 -13.00 -12.79 -2.19
C GLU A 22 -11.83 -11.83 -2.29
N VAL A 23 -10.76 -12.15 -1.58
CA VAL A 23 -9.48 -11.45 -1.74
C VAL A 23 -9.01 -11.82 -3.14
N ASP A 24 -8.80 -10.80 -3.98
CA ASP A 24 -8.23 -11.00 -5.31
C ASP A 24 -6.93 -11.81 -5.17
N PRO A 25 -6.81 -12.97 -5.85
CA PRO A 25 -5.64 -13.84 -5.69
C PRO A 25 -4.33 -13.26 -6.24
N GLU A 26 -4.31 -12.00 -6.65
CA GLU A 26 -3.13 -11.35 -7.20
C GLU A 26 -2.38 -10.54 -6.14
N PHE A 27 -1.04 -10.67 -6.11
CA PHE A 27 -0.18 -9.77 -5.36
C PHE A 27 -0.28 -8.35 -5.91
N ARG A 28 -0.82 -7.43 -5.13
CA ARG A 28 -1.09 -6.05 -5.56
C ARG A 28 -0.95 -5.05 -4.43
N ILE A 29 -0.51 -3.86 -4.78
CA ILE A 29 -0.58 -2.67 -3.92
C ILE A 29 -1.44 -1.58 -4.58
N THR A 30 -2.07 -0.73 -3.75
CA THR A 30 -2.93 0.36 -4.21
C THR A 30 -2.63 1.61 -3.39
N LEU A 31 -2.44 2.74 -4.05
CA LEU A 31 -2.28 4.03 -3.37
C LEU A 31 -3.64 4.44 -2.76
N LYS A 32 -3.65 4.76 -1.47
CA LYS A 32 -4.84 5.25 -0.76
C LYS A 32 -4.77 6.74 -0.47
N ASN A 33 -3.62 7.22 -0.05
CA ASN A 33 -3.43 8.62 0.29
C ASN A 33 -1.97 9.04 0.14
N THR A 34 -1.77 10.33 -0.09
CA THR A 34 -0.47 11.00 -0.03
C THR A 34 -0.67 12.37 0.62
N THR A 35 0.02 12.65 1.71
CA THR A 35 -0.14 13.92 2.42
C THR A 35 1.15 14.32 3.15
N PRO A 36 1.52 15.60 3.13
CA PRO A 36 0.98 16.65 2.30
C PRO A 36 1.39 16.51 0.82
N THR A 37 0.64 17.15 -0.09
CA THR A 37 1.01 17.28 -1.51
C THR A 37 1.51 18.70 -1.86
N ASN A 38 1.54 19.58 -0.88
CA ASN A 38 2.11 20.93 -0.97
C ASN A 38 2.78 21.23 0.37
N LEU A 39 4.08 21.38 0.37
CA LEU A 39 4.90 21.50 1.58
C LEU A 39 6.06 22.48 1.38
N GLN A 40 6.69 22.86 2.49
CA GLN A 40 7.95 23.61 2.48
C GLN A 40 9.12 22.64 2.65
N GLU A 41 10.21 22.93 1.94
CA GLU A 41 11.42 22.08 2.00
C GLU A 41 11.95 21.96 3.42
N PHE A 42 12.40 20.76 3.80
CA PHE A 42 12.97 20.40 5.11
C PHE A 42 12.02 20.54 6.31
N GLN A 43 10.70 20.78 6.11
CA GLN A 43 9.81 21.02 7.24
C GLN A 43 8.83 19.89 7.50
N GLU A 44 8.35 19.23 6.46
CA GLU A 44 7.29 18.22 6.58
C GLU A 44 7.64 16.96 5.80
N ASN A 45 7.51 15.80 6.46
CA ASN A 45 7.63 14.51 5.81
C ASN A 45 6.38 14.21 4.98
N VAL A 46 6.54 13.42 3.93
CA VAL A 46 5.43 12.97 3.08
C VAL A 46 4.99 11.59 3.54
N MET A 47 3.74 11.47 3.96
CA MET A 47 3.12 10.19 4.33
C MET A 47 2.38 9.60 3.13
N VAL A 48 2.79 8.41 2.69
CA VAL A 48 2.14 7.65 1.62
C VAL A 48 1.44 6.44 2.24
N THR A 49 0.11 6.39 2.18
CA THR A 49 -0.68 5.25 2.65
C THR A 49 -0.94 4.29 1.51
N ILE A 50 -0.47 3.06 1.66
CA ILE A 50 -0.59 1.97 0.70
C ILE A 50 -1.50 0.89 1.28
N GLU A 51 -2.48 0.44 0.51
CA GLU A 51 -3.20 -0.80 0.78
C GLU A 51 -2.53 -1.92 0.00
N TYR A 52 -2.29 -3.03 0.66
CA TYR A 52 -1.68 -4.21 0.06
C TYR A 52 -2.60 -5.43 0.17
N GLN A 53 -2.45 -6.34 -0.75
CA GLN A 53 -3.01 -7.70 -0.70
C GLN A 53 -2.01 -8.69 -1.27
N HIS A 54 -1.94 -9.88 -0.65
CA HIS A 54 -1.09 -10.96 -1.11
C HIS A 54 -1.79 -12.31 -0.85
N PRO A 55 -1.86 -13.22 -1.85
CA PRO A 55 -2.58 -14.48 -1.73
C PRO A 55 -1.99 -15.44 -0.69
N GLU A 56 -0.67 -15.39 -0.50
CA GLU A 56 0.09 -16.33 0.34
C GLU A 56 0.73 -15.68 1.57
N GLY A 57 0.66 -14.37 1.70
CA GLY A 57 1.10 -13.65 2.90
C GLY A 57 2.59 -13.37 3.01
N PHE A 58 3.40 -13.73 2.03
CA PHE A 58 4.86 -13.62 2.11
C PHE A 58 5.37 -12.21 1.78
N MET A 59 5.04 -11.23 2.61
CA MET A 59 5.50 -9.85 2.45
C MET A 59 6.32 -9.37 3.63
N GLY A 60 7.41 -8.67 3.33
CA GLY A 60 8.35 -8.16 4.32
C GLY A 60 9.32 -9.24 4.82
N PHE A 61 10.43 -8.82 5.40
CA PHE A 61 11.54 -9.67 5.77
C PHE A 61 11.97 -9.44 7.21
N SER A 62 12.34 -10.51 7.91
CA SER A 62 12.91 -10.40 9.28
C SER A 62 14.36 -9.92 9.26
N ASP A 63 15.07 -10.14 8.16
CA ASP A 63 16.43 -9.66 7.96
C ASP A 63 16.41 -8.18 7.60
N PRO A 64 16.98 -7.29 8.44
CA PRO A 64 16.97 -5.85 8.18
C PRO A 64 17.83 -5.43 6.99
N ASP A 65 18.76 -6.27 6.55
CA ASP A 65 19.60 -6.00 5.39
C ASP A 65 18.87 -6.27 4.06
N TYR A 66 17.69 -6.94 4.11
CA TYR A 66 16.90 -7.18 2.93
C TYR A 66 15.95 -5.99 2.65
N LEU A 67 16.21 -5.29 1.55
CA LEU A 67 15.52 -4.06 1.16
C LEU A 67 14.45 -4.36 0.11
N SER A 68 13.20 -4.54 0.54
CA SER A 68 12.08 -5.00 -0.29
C SER A 68 11.06 -3.92 -0.64
N LEU A 69 11.24 -2.68 -0.19
CA LEU A 69 10.43 -1.53 -0.57
C LEU A 69 11.28 -0.61 -1.45
N GLU A 70 10.87 -0.44 -2.71
CA GLU A 70 11.50 0.50 -3.64
C GLU A 70 10.70 1.81 -3.66
N ILE A 71 11.40 2.94 -3.54
CA ILE A 71 10.85 4.28 -3.67
C ILE A 71 11.69 5.05 -4.68
N HIS A 72 11.05 5.59 -5.71
CA HIS A 72 11.72 6.34 -6.75
C HIS A 72 11.18 7.77 -6.82
N ASP A 73 12.03 8.75 -6.51
CA ASP A 73 11.78 10.16 -6.78
C ASP A 73 11.94 10.43 -8.28
N SER A 74 10.90 10.97 -8.91
CA SER A 74 10.87 11.24 -10.35
C SER A 74 12.00 12.17 -10.86
N ARG A 75 12.67 12.87 -9.97
CA ARG A 75 13.78 13.79 -10.28
C ARG A 75 15.15 13.09 -10.28
N LEU A 76 15.22 11.88 -9.73
CA LEU A 76 16.46 11.10 -9.58
C LEU A 76 16.56 10.00 -10.64
N PRO A 77 17.78 9.62 -11.07
CA PRO A 77 17.96 8.57 -12.07
C PRO A 77 17.74 7.16 -11.51
N ASN A 78 17.94 6.97 -10.19
CA ASN A 78 17.87 5.66 -9.54
C ASN A 78 16.90 5.69 -8.37
N PRO A 79 16.19 4.57 -8.08
CA PRO A 79 15.39 4.44 -6.88
C PRO A 79 16.25 4.20 -5.65
N ASP A 80 15.67 4.47 -4.48
CA ASP A 80 16.15 4.06 -3.17
C ASP A 80 15.40 2.81 -2.71
N PHE A 81 16.06 2.00 -1.87
CA PHE A 81 15.50 0.76 -1.34
C PHE A 81 15.49 0.79 0.18
N TYR A 82 14.41 0.28 0.75
CA TYR A 82 14.15 0.29 2.19
C TYR A 82 13.73 -1.09 2.69
N HIS A 83 14.04 -1.35 3.95
CA HIS A 83 13.57 -2.54 4.63
C HIS A 83 12.07 -2.44 4.92
N LEU A 84 11.33 -3.52 4.65
CA LEU A 84 9.95 -3.70 5.05
C LEU A 84 9.87 -4.86 6.04
N GLN A 85 9.39 -4.59 7.25
CA GLN A 85 9.18 -5.63 8.26
C GLN A 85 8.10 -6.63 7.82
N PRO A 86 8.12 -7.88 8.33
CA PRO A 86 7.12 -8.88 8.01
C PRO A 86 5.68 -8.39 8.27
N LEU A 87 4.83 -8.48 7.26
CA LEU A 87 3.42 -8.08 7.33
C LEU A 87 2.49 -9.27 7.61
N SER A 88 3.03 -10.48 7.67
CA SER A 88 2.32 -11.72 7.98
C SER A 88 3.01 -12.49 9.11
N PRO A 89 2.29 -13.33 9.86
CA PRO A 89 2.90 -14.23 10.79
C PRO A 89 3.92 -15.15 10.11
N PRO A 90 5.08 -15.42 10.73
CA PRO A 90 6.09 -16.29 10.15
C PRO A 90 5.57 -17.72 9.99
N ASN A 91 6.02 -18.41 8.94
CA ASN A 91 5.73 -19.83 8.66
C ASN A 91 4.24 -20.14 8.44
N GLN A 92 3.46 -19.19 7.98
CA GLN A 92 2.05 -19.39 7.63
C GLN A 92 1.77 -18.92 6.21
N THR A 93 1.21 -19.80 5.39
CA THR A 93 0.67 -19.46 4.07
C THR A 93 -0.77 -19.04 4.24
N ILE A 94 -1.02 -17.74 4.32
CA ILE A 94 -2.36 -17.17 4.48
C ILE A 94 -2.52 -15.96 3.56
N SER A 95 -3.68 -15.81 2.97
CA SER A 95 -4.00 -14.58 2.25
C SER A 95 -4.08 -13.41 3.23
N ILE A 96 -3.36 -12.33 2.92
CA ILE A 96 -3.34 -11.12 3.73
C ILE A 96 -3.77 -9.90 2.94
N GLN A 97 -4.37 -8.96 3.65
CA GLN A 97 -4.63 -7.60 3.16
C GLN A 97 -4.51 -6.63 4.33
N GLY A 98 -4.04 -5.43 4.04
CA GLY A 98 -3.87 -4.42 5.07
C GLY A 98 -3.44 -3.09 4.51
N LYS A 99 -3.03 -2.20 5.41
CA LYS A 99 -2.48 -0.88 5.06
C LYS A 99 -1.15 -0.69 5.74
N ILE A 100 -0.23 -0.05 5.04
CA ILE A 100 1.03 0.45 5.59
C ILE A 100 1.12 1.95 5.30
N ASN A 101 1.76 2.66 6.21
CA ASN A 101 2.14 4.04 6.04
C ASN A 101 3.64 4.10 5.80
N VAL A 102 4.02 4.62 4.65
CA VAL A 102 5.41 4.88 4.29
C VAL A 102 5.67 6.35 4.51
N GLU A 103 6.54 6.65 5.46
CA GLU A 103 6.99 8.01 5.73
C GLU A 103 8.26 8.28 4.92
N ILE A 104 8.21 9.30 4.06
CA ILE A 104 9.32 9.76 3.25
C ILE A 104 9.80 11.06 3.86
N ASP A 105 11.10 11.13 4.17
CA ASP A 105 11.71 12.32 4.74
C ASP A 105 11.45 13.55 3.86
N SER A 106 11.36 14.70 4.53
CA SER A 106 11.00 15.98 3.90
C SER A 106 11.78 16.22 2.62
N PRO A 107 11.14 16.28 1.47
CA PRO A 107 11.80 16.56 0.21
C PRO A 107 12.29 18.02 0.18
N PHE A 108 13.34 18.25 -0.59
CA PHE A 108 13.90 19.57 -0.82
C PHE A 108 14.03 19.82 -2.33
N ARG A 109 14.22 21.07 -2.70
CA ARG A 109 14.39 21.48 -4.09
C ARG A 109 15.83 21.25 -4.54
N PHE A 110 16.02 20.78 -5.76
CA PHE A 110 17.34 20.65 -6.37
C PHE A 110 17.76 21.95 -7.09
N GLY A 111 16.77 22.73 -7.54
CA GLY A 111 16.99 23.98 -8.26
C GLY A 111 16.88 25.23 -7.39
N ASN A 112 17.12 26.39 -8.01
CA ASN A 112 17.05 27.70 -7.35
C ASN A 112 15.69 28.41 -7.48
N GLY A 113 14.67 27.73 -8.07
CA GLY A 113 13.31 28.25 -8.19
C GLY A 113 12.61 28.39 -6.84
N ASN A 114 11.48 29.09 -6.78
CA ASN A 114 10.71 29.22 -5.56
C ASN A 114 9.93 27.94 -5.21
N SER A 115 9.68 27.09 -6.18
CA SER A 115 9.04 25.79 -6.02
C SER A 115 9.56 24.79 -7.04
N GLU A 116 9.39 23.50 -6.72
CA GLU A 116 9.71 22.36 -7.57
C GLU A 116 8.67 21.28 -7.39
N THR A 117 8.40 20.49 -8.42
CA THR A 117 7.43 19.40 -8.34
C THR A 117 8.09 18.05 -8.53
N LEU A 118 7.56 17.05 -7.86
CA LEU A 118 7.97 15.65 -7.98
C LEU A 118 6.79 14.69 -7.83
N THR A 119 7.02 13.44 -8.15
CA THR A 119 6.18 12.30 -7.78
C THR A 119 7.08 11.20 -7.23
N TYR A 120 6.53 10.35 -6.35
CA TYR A 120 7.18 9.12 -5.94
C TYR A 120 6.49 7.93 -6.59
N SER A 121 7.27 7.00 -7.12
CA SER A 121 6.80 5.68 -7.53
C SER A 121 7.22 4.66 -6.50
N LEU A 122 6.32 3.75 -6.10
CA LEU A 122 6.58 2.74 -5.07
C LEU A 122 6.18 1.36 -5.58
N ARG A 123 6.95 0.34 -5.19
CA ARG A 123 6.61 -1.08 -5.32
C ARG A 123 7.24 -1.88 -4.20
N ILE A 124 6.67 -3.04 -3.92
CA ILE A 124 7.09 -3.93 -2.84
C ILE A 124 7.48 -5.28 -3.43
N GLN A 125 8.53 -5.89 -2.93
CA GLN A 125 8.96 -7.23 -3.28
C GLN A 125 8.49 -8.22 -2.21
N ASP A 126 7.98 -9.38 -2.64
CA ASP A 126 7.64 -10.48 -1.76
C ASP A 126 8.85 -11.39 -1.48
N ASN A 127 8.65 -12.43 -0.64
CA ASN A 127 9.73 -13.34 -0.26
C ASN A 127 10.16 -14.29 -1.38
N ASP A 128 9.40 -14.35 -2.48
CA ASP A 128 9.75 -15.10 -3.70
C ASP A 128 10.43 -14.19 -4.75
N GLU A 129 10.91 -13.02 -4.32
CA GLU A 129 11.57 -12.01 -5.16
C GLU A 129 10.66 -11.42 -6.27
N LYS A 130 9.35 -11.61 -6.16
CA LYS A 130 8.39 -11.06 -7.10
C LYS A 130 7.99 -9.65 -6.69
N TRP A 131 8.02 -8.72 -7.64
CA TRP A 131 7.57 -7.36 -7.42
C TRP A 131 6.05 -7.20 -7.61
N SER A 132 5.44 -6.38 -6.76
CA SER A 132 4.08 -5.89 -6.97
C SER A 132 3.98 -5.02 -8.22
N ASN A 133 2.76 -4.61 -8.57
CA ASN A 133 2.57 -3.47 -9.45
C ASN A 133 3.20 -2.21 -8.85
N THR A 134 3.59 -1.27 -9.72
CA THR A 134 4.04 0.07 -9.30
C THR A 134 2.83 0.99 -9.07
N ILE A 135 2.86 1.76 -7.99
CA ILE A 135 1.95 2.87 -7.74
C ILE A 135 2.72 4.18 -7.82
N THR A 136 2.03 5.27 -8.17
CA THR A 136 2.65 6.61 -8.26
C THR A 136 1.79 7.60 -7.47
N THR A 137 2.44 8.45 -6.68
CA THR A 137 1.76 9.51 -5.93
C THR A 137 1.20 10.59 -6.86
N PRO A 138 0.23 11.39 -6.41
CA PRO A 138 -0.05 12.66 -7.03
C PRO A 138 1.21 13.54 -7.08
N ILE A 139 1.16 14.59 -7.89
CA ILE A 139 2.22 15.61 -7.93
C ILE A 139 2.34 16.25 -6.54
N ILE A 140 3.56 16.30 -6.04
CA ILE A 140 3.95 16.96 -4.79
C ILE A 140 4.69 18.25 -5.16
N THR A 141 4.28 19.35 -4.55
CA THR A 141 4.92 20.65 -4.71
C THR A 141 5.74 20.99 -3.48
N VAL A 142 7.04 21.21 -3.67
CA VAL A 142 7.99 21.62 -2.64
C VAL A 142 8.29 23.10 -2.82
N ASN A 143 8.00 23.90 -1.82
CA ASN A 143 8.24 25.33 -1.80
C ASN A 143 9.50 25.66 -0.97
N LYS A 144 10.02 26.88 -1.20
CA LYS A 144 11.14 27.42 -0.43
C LYS A 144 10.74 27.68 1.02
#